data_8cc2c079017c1246473f53a7642c6e83
#
_entry.id   8cc2c079017c1246473f53a7642c6e83
#
_cell.length_a   1.000
_cell.length_b   1.000
_cell.length_c   1.000
_cell.angle_alpha   90.00
_cell.angle_beta   90.00
_cell.angle_gamma   90.00
#
_symmetry.space_group_name_H-M   'P 1'
#
loop_
_entity.id
_entity.type
_entity.pdbx_description
1 polymer ?
#
loop_
_entity_poly.entity_id
_entity_poly.type
_entity_poly.pdbx_seq_one_letter_code
_entity_poly.pdbx_strand_id
1 'polypeptide(L)'
;REQKRKVDKSTQKSNDTIAKAKFISRDLSWLKFDERVLDQARDSSKSLFDRLKFLAITASNLDEFFTIRMGSLYNYIDLGKERTDYCGLREIPFKQAIINEAQEFTQEKHRLFMEEILPLFPENGLLLACLDDLDSEEKEEVASYFQRTIYPMLTPMVFDHTHTFPSLLAKTLIFGVVTVGLSDKKKTRNEKEQKISFVQIPLNLKRFYVIEREDKVLFVPIEEIIRHHLQLLYRNVEIESTTLFRITRNGDFDLVEHEDSDTDFVDEVKKKIKDRRLGRVTRVEV
;
A
#
# COMPACT_ATOMS: atom_id res chain seq x y z
N ARG A 1 -24.22 -14.59 9.10
CA ARG A 1 -23.85 -15.41 10.30
C ARG A 1 -23.27 -16.76 9.87
N GLU A 2 -23.86 -17.45 8.90
CA GLU A 2 -23.40 -18.78 8.43
C GLU A 2 -22.05 -18.76 7.69
N GLN A 3 -21.80 -17.75 6.87
CA GLN A 3 -20.51 -17.52 6.23
C GLN A 3 -19.40 -17.26 7.25
N LYS A 4 -19.66 -16.44 8.26
CA LYS A 4 -18.70 -16.16 9.35
C LYS A 4 -18.34 -17.44 10.13
N ARG A 5 -19.35 -18.29 10.46
CA ARG A 5 -19.13 -19.59 11.12
C ARG A 5 -18.34 -20.58 10.26
N LYS A 6 -18.52 -20.57 8.92
CA LYS A 6 -17.72 -21.43 7.99
C LYS A 6 -16.27 -20.97 7.91
N VAL A 7 -16.02 -19.66 7.89
CA VAL A 7 -14.67 -19.07 7.90
C VAL A 7 -13.97 -19.43 9.21
N ASP A 8 -14.61 -19.24 10.37
CA ASP A 8 -14.04 -19.57 11.68
C ASP A 8 -13.64 -21.05 11.79
N LYS A 9 -14.48 -21.98 11.31
CA LYS A 9 -14.16 -23.42 11.31
C LYS A 9 -13.01 -23.78 10.36
N SER A 10 -12.91 -23.11 9.22
CA SER A 10 -11.82 -23.32 8.26
C SER A 10 -10.50 -22.85 8.84
N THR A 11 -10.48 -21.68 9.45
CA THR A 11 -9.30 -21.10 10.11
C THR A 11 -8.83 -22.00 11.27
N GLN A 12 -9.76 -22.46 12.12
CA GLN A 12 -9.43 -23.37 13.22
C GLN A 12 -8.78 -24.66 12.72
N LYS A 13 -9.36 -25.28 11.65
CA LYS A 13 -8.79 -26.49 11.05
C LYS A 13 -7.38 -26.26 10.49
N SER A 14 -7.11 -25.09 9.90
CA SER A 14 -5.80 -24.74 9.39
C SER A 14 -4.80 -24.58 10.54
N ASN A 15 -5.16 -23.89 11.59
CA ASN A 15 -4.32 -23.71 12.80
C ASN A 15 -4.01 -25.05 13.46
N ASP A 16 -4.98 -25.97 13.58
CA ASP A 16 -4.77 -27.31 14.12
C ASP A 16 -3.80 -28.14 13.24
N THR A 17 -3.85 -27.96 11.91
CA THR A 17 -2.93 -28.62 10.98
C THR A 17 -1.52 -28.08 11.15
N ILE A 18 -1.36 -26.76 11.23
CA ILE A 18 -0.05 -26.11 11.45
C ILE A 18 0.56 -26.55 12.79
N ALA A 19 -0.25 -26.57 13.85
CA ALA A 19 0.20 -26.95 15.19
C ALA A 19 0.70 -28.41 15.29
N LYS A 20 0.15 -29.31 14.46
CA LYS A 20 0.52 -30.73 14.41
C LYS A 20 1.60 -31.02 13.38
N ALA A 21 2.01 -30.05 12.58
CA ALA A 21 2.98 -30.24 11.52
C ALA A 21 4.38 -30.55 12.10
N LYS A 22 5.11 -31.46 11.43
CA LYS A 22 6.50 -31.79 11.77
C LYS A 22 7.46 -30.67 11.44
N PHE A 23 7.15 -29.85 10.46
CA PHE A 23 7.98 -28.76 9.98
C PHE A 23 7.19 -27.45 9.96
N ILE A 24 7.89 -26.35 10.21
CA ILE A 24 7.32 -25.01 10.16
C ILE A 24 7.35 -24.53 8.71
N SER A 25 6.27 -23.85 8.26
CA SER A 25 6.27 -23.13 7.00
C SER A 25 7.36 -22.07 6.97
N ARG A 26 8.14 -22.04 5.90
CA ARG A 26 9.14 -20.99 5.70
C ARG A 26 8.52 -19.60 5.65
N ASP A 27 7.35 -19.46 5.04
CA ASP A 27 6.71 -18.17 4.82
C ASP A 27 6.00 -17.67 6.10
N LEU A 28 5.34 -18.56 6.86
CA LEU A 28 4.81 -18.20 8.19
C LEU A 28 5.96 -17.90 9.18
N SER A 29 7.05 -18.65 9.13
CA SER A 29 8.23 -18.39 9.95
C SER A 29 8.87 -17.03 9.63
N TRP A 30 8.80 -16.60 8.37
CA TRP A 30 9.29 -15.30 7.96
C TRP A 30 8.46 -14.16 8.56
N LEU A 31 7.12 -14.28 8.59
CA LEU A 31 6.25 -13.31 9.27
C LEU A 31 6.58 -13.25 10.79
N LYS A 32 6.82 -14.41 11.42
CA LYS A 32 7.28 -14.45 12.83
C LYS A 32 8.65 -13.83 13.04
N PHE A 33 9.53 -13.89 12.05
CA PHE A 33 10.77 -13.13 12.09
C PHE A 33 10.51 -11.62 12.07
N ASP A 34 9.61 -11.16 11.20
CA ASP A 34 9.28 -9.73 11.11
C ASP A 34 8.58 -9.22 12.39
N GLU A 35 7.81 -10.07 13.09
CA GLU A 35 7.33 -9.76 14.44
C GLU A 35 8.46 -9.45 15.42
N ARG A 36 9.56 -10.24 15.41
CA ARG A 36 10.71 -9.96 16.28
C ARG A 36 11.43 -8.66 15.92
N VAL A 37 11.37 -8.24 14.65
CA VAL A 37 11.82 -6.90 14.23
C VAL A 37 10.90 -5.83 14.80
N LEU A 38 9.57 -6.06 14.78
CA LEU A 38 8.59 -5.17 15.38
C LEU A 38 8.76 -5.04 16.90
N ASP A 39 9.19 -6.11 17.59
CA ASP A 39 9.49 -6.05 19.03
C ASP A 39 10.59 -5.04 19.36
N GLN A 40 11.52 -4.78 18.44
CA GLN A 40 12.50 -3.72 18.63
C GLN A 40 11.87 -2.32 18.60
N ALA A 41 10.77 -2.15 17.88
CA ALA A 41 10.01 -0.91 17.90
C ALA A 41 9.12 -0.77 19.16
N ARG A 42 8.73 -1.88 19.79
CA ARG A 42 8.00 -1.89 21.09
C ARG A 42 8.89 -1.53 22.26
N ASP A 43 10.19 -1.79 22.17
CA ASP A 43 11.14 -1.57 23.24
C ASP A 43 11.28 -0.08 23.60
N SER A 44 10.66 0.32 24.70
CA SER A 44 10.64 1.69 25.18
C SER A 44 12.01 2.21 25.69
N SER A 45 12.99 1.31 25.87
CA SER A 45 14.37 1.70 26.20
C SER A 45 15.13 2.31 25.01
N LYS A 46 14.60 2.14 23.78
CA LYS A 46 15.19 2.67 22.56
C LYS A 46 14.73 4.11 22.31
N SER A 47 15.57 4.86 21.59
CA SER A 47 15.21 6.20 21.15
C SER A 47 14.00 6.20 20.21
N LEU A 48 13.25 7.30 20.14
CA LEU A 48 12.13 7.45 19.22
C LEU A 48 12.53 7.12 17.76
N PHE A 49 13.69 7.62 17.32
CA PHE A 49 14.16 7.40 15.96
C PHE A 49 14.57 5.95 15.69
N ASP A 50 15.12 5.24 16.66
CA ASP A 50 15.40 3.81 16.52
C ASP A 50 14.10 3.00 16.41
N ARG A 51 13.10 3.32 17.23
CA ARG A 51 11.77 2.69 17.16
C ARG A 51 11.11 2.93 15.79
N LEU A 52 11.15 4.17 15.29
CA LEU A 52 10.65 4.51 13.94
C LEU A 52 11.41 3.77 12.84
N LYS A 53 12.73 3.62 12.97
CA LYS A 53 13.56 2.88 12.03
C LYS A 53 13.16 1.41 11.95
N PHE A 54 12.92 0.75 13.10
CA PHE A 54 12.44 -0.62 13.12
C PHE A 54 11.04 -0.77 12.51
N LEU A 55 10.13 0.19 12.73
CA LEU A 55 8.84 0.22 12.02
C LEU A 55 9.01 0.35 10.50
N ALA A 56 9.94 1.18 10.04
CA ALA A 56 10.22 1.33 8.61
C ALA A 56 10.80 0.03 8.01
N ILE A 57 11.66 -0.67 8.76
CA ILE A 57 12.20 -1.98 8.35
C ILE A 57 11.07 -2.99 8.20
N THR A 58 10.16 -3.10 9.17
CA THR A 58 9.03 -4.03 9.07
C THR A 58 8.11 -3.71 7.89
N ALA A 59 7.90 -2.44 7.57
CA ALA A 59 7.12 -2.03 6.41
C ALA A 59 7.79 -2.46 5.08
N SER A 60 9.11 -2.25 4.98
CA SER A 60 9.90 -2.67 3.82
C SER A 60 9.93 -4.19 3.65
N ASN A 61 10.11 -4.92 4.74
CA ASN A 61 10.10 -6.37 4.78
C ASN A 61 8.75 -6.91 4.29
N LEU A 62 7.65 -6.34 4.77
CA LEU A 62 6.31 -6.76 4.36
C LEU A 62 6.04 -6.46 2.87
N ASP A 63 6.54 -5.34 2.35
CA ASP A 63 6.47 -5.02 0.91
C ASP A 63 7.23 -6.06 0.06
N GLU A 64 8.40 -6.52 0.50
CA GLU A 64 9.16 -7.57 -0.16
C GLU A 64 8.42 -8.90 -0.09
N PHE A 65 7.87 -9.25 1.06
CA PHE A 65 7.09 -10.47 1.26
C PHE A 65 5.92 -10.56 0.26
N PHE A 66 5.13 -9.50 0.13
CA PHE A 66 4.02 -9.48 -0.83
C PHE A 66 4.49 -9.42 -2.28
N THR A 67 5.63 -8.80 -2.55
CA THR A 67 6.20 -8.72 -3.90
C THR A 67 6.70 -10.07 -4.38
N ILE A 68 7.39 -10.85 -3.54
CA ILE A 68 8.09 -12.06 -3.95
C ILE A 68 7.34 -13.31 -3.50
N ARG A 69 7.14 -13.49 -2.18
CA ARG A 69 6.62 -14.75 -1.64
C ARG A 69 5.15 -14.97 -1.95
N MET A 70 4.32 -13.94 -1.74
CA MET A 70 2.92 -13.99 -2.13
C MET A 70 2.77 -14.02 -3.65
N GLY A 71 3.65 -13.32 -4.39
CA GLY A 71 3.70 -13.39 -5.84
C GLY A 71 3.91 -14.82 -6.34
N SER A 72 4.92 -15.51 -5.82
CA SER A 72 5.22 -16.91 -6.13
C SER A 72 4.03 -17.83 -5.81
N LEU A 73 3.41 -17.68 -4.64
CA LEU A 73 2.24 -18.48 -4.27
C LEU A 73 1.07 -18.26 -5.22
N TYR A 74 0.81 -17.03 -5.64
CA TYR A 74 -0.22 -16.73 -6.64
C TYR A 74 0.09 -17.36 -8.00
N ASN A 75 1.36 -17.34 -8.44
CA ASN A 75 1.77 -18.01 -9.68
C ASN A 75 1.46 -19.51 -9.64
N TYR A 76 1.74 -20.20 -8.53
CA TYR A 76 1.40 -21.61 -8.34
C TYR A 76 -0.11 -21.87 -8.45
N ILE A 77 -0.92 -21.02 -7.80
CA ILE A 77 -2.39 -21.14 -7.82
C ILE A 77 -2.92 -20.91 -9.22
N ASP A 78 -2.46 -19.88 -9.92
CA ASP A 78 -2.94 -19.52 -11.26
C ASP A 78 -2.54 -20.57 -12.31
N LEU A 79 -1.41 -21.24 -12.13
CA LEU A 79 -0.97 -22.36 -12.99
C LEU A 79 -1.66 -23.71 -12.66
N GLY A 80 -2.55 -23.72 -11.67
CA GLY A 80 -3.22 -24.95 -11.21
C GLY A 80 -2.26 -26.01 -10.67
N LYS A 81 -1.04 -25.62 -10.26
CA LYS A 81 -0.06 -26.54 -9.69
C LYS A 81 -0.45 -26.86 -8.24
N GLU A 82 -0.56 -28.14 -7.94
CA GLU A 82 -0.77 -28.60 -6.56
C GLU A 82 0.52 -28.48 -5.76
N ARG A 83 0.43 -27.79 -4.63
CA ARG A 83 1.53 -27.65 -3.67
C ARG A 83 1.01 -27.83 -2.26
N THR A 84 1.66 -28.66 -1.51
CA THR A 84 1.47 -28.74 -0.04
C THR A 84 2.68 -28.09 0.62
N ASP A 85 2.41 -27.09 1.45
CA ASP A 85 3.49 -26.45 2.26
C ASP A 85 4.01 -27.41 3.33
N TYR A 86 5.21 -27.17 3.83
CA TYR A 86 5.83 -27.97 4.90
C TYR A 86 4.99 -28.05 6.18
N CYS A 87 4.09 -27.09 6.42
CA CYS A 87 3.12 -27.13 7.51
C CYS A 87 1.87 -27.99 7.23
N GLY A 88 1.84 -28.70 6.08
CA GLY A 88 0.76 -29.62 5.72
C GLY A 88 -0.48 -28.98 5.08
N LEU A 89 -0.48 -27.69 4.89
CA LEU A 89 -1.59 -26.98 4.21
C LEU A 89 -1.41 -26.98 2.69
N ARG A 90 -2.51 -27.20 1.98
CA ARG A 90 -2.59 -26.99 0.53
C ARG A 90 -2.71 -25.49 0.20
N GLU A 91 -2.59 -25.13 -1.08
CA GLU A 91 -2.41 -23.78 -1.63
C GLU A 91 -3.42 -22.77 -1.09
N ILE A 92 -4.72 -23.09 -1.12
CA ILE A 92 -5.79 -22.16 -0.74
C ILE A 92 -5.85 -21.96 0.78
N PRO A 93 -5.91 -23.01 1.63
CA PRO A 93 -5.79 -22.86 3.08
C PRO A 93 -4.48 -22.18 3.49
N PHE A 94 -3.37 -22.47 2.82
CA PHE A 94 -2.08 -21.86 3.10
C PHE A 94 -2.09 -20.36 2.80
N LYS A 95 -2.60 -19.96 1.62
CA LYS A 95 -2.78 -18.57 1.26
C LYS A 95 -3.61 -17.81 2.31
N GLN A 96 -4.72 -18.40 2.77
CA GLN A 96 -5.57 -17.77 3.77
C GLN A 96 -4.84 -17.62 5.11
N ALA A 97 -4.09 -18.63 5.54
CA ALA A 97 -3.29 -18.55 6.77
C ALA A 97 -2.25 -17.43 6.72
N ILE A 98 -1.52 -17.29 5.60
CA ILE A 98 -0.57 -16.20 5.41
C ILE A 98 -1.26 -14.83 5.42
N ILE A 99 -2.40 -14.69 4.73
CA ILE A 99 -3.13 -13.42 4.68
C ILE A 99 -3.59 -13.03 6.09
N ASN A 100 -4.13 -13.96 6.87
CA ASN A 100 -4.58 -13.69 8.24
C ASN A 100 -3.41 -13.22 9.11
N GLU A 101 -2.29 -13.94 9.11
CA GLU A 101 -1.10 -13.60 9.87
C GLU A 101 -0.55 -12.22 9.47
N ALA A 102 -0.48 -11.93 8.16
CA ALA A 102 -0.01 -10.65 7.67
C ALA A 102 -0.97 -9.49 8.01
N GLN A 103 -2.28 -9.76 8.08
CA GLN A 103 -3.27 -8.77 8.52
C GLN A 103 -3.13 -8.46 10.01
N GLU A 104 -3.00 -9.49 10.86
CA GLU A 104 -2.78 -9.34 12.30
C GLU A 104 -1.49 -8.55 12.57
N PHE A 105 -0.41 -8.90 11.88
CA PHE A 105 0.85 -8.17 11.95
C PHE A 105 0.71 -6.69 11.52
N THR A 106 -0.02 -6.42 10.43
CA THR A 106 -0.24 -5.06 9.94
C THR A 106 -1.05 -4.22 10.92
N GLN A 107 -2.09 -4.81 11.53
CA GLN A 107 -2.92 -4.14 12.54
C GLN A 107 -2.10 -3.81 13.78
N GLU A 108 -1.29 -4.75 14.26
CA GLU A 108 -0.45 -4.53 15.44
C GLU A 108 0.63 -3.47 15.18
N LYS A 109 1.26 -3.49 14.00
CA LYS A 109 2.21 -2.45 13.59
C LYS A 109 1.55 -1.06 13.56
N HIS A 110 0.32 -0.97 13.04
CA HIS A 110 -0.43 0.29 13.00
C HIS A 110 -0.79 0.76 14.41
N ARG A 111 -1.29 -0.14 15.27
CA ARG A 111 -1.59 0.14 16.66
C ARG A 111 -0.38 0.70 17.39
N LEU A 112 0.77 0.02 17.29
CA LEU A 112 2.01 0.45 17.90
C LEU A 112 2.42 1.88 17.47
N PHE A 113 2.31 2.17 16.18
CA PHE A 113 2.61 3.50 15.67
C PHE A 113 1.65 4.56 16.22
N MET A 114 0.35 4.33 16.12
CA MET A 114 -0.66 5.33 16.46
C MET A 114 -0.81 5.54 17.97
N GLU A 115 -0.71 4.47 18.78
CA GLU A 115 -1.01 4.53 20.20
C GLU A 115 0.24 4.72 21.08
N GLU A 116 1.42 4.29 20.61
CA GLU A 116 2.61 4.29 21.44
C GLU A 116 3.75 5.17 20.91
N ILE A 117 3.92 5.31 19.59
CA ILE A 117 5.06 6.02 19.01
C ILE A 117 4.69 7.45 18.61
N LEU A 118 3.59 7.64 17.90
CA LEU A 118 3.14 8.97 17.47
C LEU A 118 2.90 9.94 18.64
N PRO A 119 2.35 9.51 19.80
CA PRO A 119 2.22 10.38 20.98
C PRO A 119 3.53 10.90 21.56
N LEU A 120 4.66 10.27 21.25
CA LEU A 120 5.98 10.73 21.70
C LEU A 120 6.57 11.87 20.83
N PHE A 121 5.96 12.16 19.67
CA PHE A 121 6.49 13.17 18.77
C PHE A 121 6.58 14.56 19.40
N PRO A 122 5.53 15.09 20.06
CA PRO A 122 5.59 16.44 20.65
C PRO A 122 6.69 16.60 21.68
N GLU A 123 6.92 15.58 22.52
CA GLU A 123 7.99 15.59 23.54
C GLU A 123 9.40 15.61 22.92
N ASN A 124 9.52 15.19 21.66
CA ASN A 124 10.76 15.19 20.88
C ASN A 124 10.84 16.37 19.90
N GLY A 125 10.00 17.40 20.06
CA GLY A 125 9.98 18.56 19.18
C GLY A 125 9.53 18.26 17.75
N LEU A 126 8.71 17.23 17.54
CA LEU A 126 8.21 16.82 16.24
C LEU A 126 6.68 16.92 16.20
N LEU A 127 6.12 17.23 15.04
CA LEU A 127 4.68 17.17 14.79
C LEU A 127 4.42 16.60 13.39
N LEU A 128 3.65 15.52 13.32
CA LEU A 128 3.03 15.09 12.07
C LEU A 128 1.77 15.94 11.88
N ALA A 129 1.86 16.96 11.05
CA ALA A 129 0.87 18.03 10.95
C ALA A 129 -0.11 17.81 9.79
N CYS A 130 -1.36 18.20 10.00
CA CYS A 130 -2.32 18.45 8.93
C CYS A 130 -2.34 19.96 8.58
N LEU A 131 -3.06 20.34 7.52
CA LEU A 131 -3.10 21.76 7.12
C LEU A 131 -3.80 22.66 8.14
N ASP A 132 -4.66 22.11 8.99
CA ASP A 132 -5.32 22.89 10.04
C ASP A 132 -4.36 23.30 11.18
N ASP A 133 -3.25 22.58 11.35
CA ASP A 133 -2.21 22.90 12.34
C ASP A 133 -1.30 24.05 11.91
N LEU A 134 -1.43 24.53 10.66
CA LEU A 134 -0.62 25.58 10.07
C LEU A 134 -1.26 26.95 10.29
N ASP A 135 -0.43 27.96 10.50
CA ASP A 135 -0.87 29.35 10.47
C ASP A 135 -1.12 29.86 9.04
N SER A 136 -1.51 31.12 8.90
CA SER A 136 -1.90 31.70 7.59
C SER A 136 -0.71 31.83 6.64
N GLU A 137 0.47 32.19 7.14
CA GLU A 137 1.69 32.37 6.34
C GLU A 137 2.20 31.00 5.85
N GLU A 138 2.25 30.03 6.75
CA GLU A 138 2.62 28.63 6.43
C GLU A 138 1.67 28.01 5.40
N LYS A 139 0.35 28.26 5.50
CA LYS A 139 -0.64 27.82 4.50
C LYS A 139 -0.39 28.41 3.13
N GLU A 140 -0.03 29.70 3.07
CA GLU A 140 0.31 30.37 1.80
C GLU A 140 1.59 29.78 1.19
N GLU A 141 2.61 29.50 2.00
CA GLU A 141 3.82 28.82 1.53
C GLU A 141 3.55 27.43 0.99
N VAL A 142 2.76 26.63 1.71
CA VAL A 142 2.37 25.27 1.27
C VAL A 142 1.54 25.33 -0.02
N ALA A 143 0.60 26.29 -0.14
CA ALA A 143 -0.18 26.50 -1.36
C ALA A 143 0.70 26.91 -2.55
N SER A 144 1.70 27.79 -2.30
CA SER A 144 2.69 28.16 -3.32
C SER A 144 3.55 26.96 -3.75
N TYR A 145 3.99 26.16 -2.80
CA TYR A 145 4.73 24.91 -3.08
C TYR A 145 3.88 23.92 -3.89
N PHE A 146 2.60 23.76 -3.53
CA PHE A 146 1.69 22.95 -4.32
C PHE A 146 1.63 23.44 -5.77
N GLN A 147 1.35 24.72 -5.99
CA GLN A 147 1.19 25.29 -7.33
C GLN A 147 2.45 25.18 -8.20
N ARG A 148 3.62 25.43 -7.63
CA ARG A 148 4.88 25.49 -8.37
C ARG A 148 5.53 24.13 -8.57
N THR A 149 5.37 23.23 -7.61
CA THR A 149 6.13 21.98 -7.56
C THR A 149 5.28 20.75 -7.74
N ILE A 150 4.15 20.65 -7.03
CA ILE A 150 3.34 19.43 -7.01
C ILE A 150 2.36 19.40 -8.19
N TYR A 151 1.58 20.47 -8.37
CA TYR A 151 0.52 20.55 -9.38
C TYR A 151 0.99 20.20 -10.80
N PRO A 152 2.12 20.70 -11.31
CA PRO A 152 2.57 20.38 -12.66
C PRO A 152 2.94 18.90 -12.87
N MET A 153 3.15 18.16 -11.79
CA MET A 153 3.55 16.74 -11.83
C MET A 153 2.39 15.78 -11.68
N LEU A 154 1.20 16.28 -11.34
CA LEU A 154 0.01 15.46 -11.14
C LEU A 154 -0.80 15.36 -12.43
N THR A 155 -1.17 14.14 -12.79
CA THR A 155 -2.00 13.87 -13.97
C THR A 155 -3.16 12.96 -13.58
N PRO A 156 -4.41 13.44 -13.58
CA PRO A 156 -5.58 12.58 -13.43
C PRO A 156 -5.72 11.61 -14.61
N MET A 157 -5.83 10.33 -14.32
CA MET A 157 -6.07 9.26 -15.30
C MET A 157 -7.51 8.80 -15.17
N VAL A 158 -8.35 9.16 -16.12
CA VAL A 158 -9.78 8.81 -16.11
C VAL A 158 -9.98 7.37 -16.55
N PHE A 159 -10.83 6.65 -15.83
CA PHE A 159 -11.31 5.32 -16.19
C PHE A 159 -12.82 5.38 -16.47
N ASP A 160 -13.20 5.03 -17.67
CA ASP A 160 -14.58 4.91 -18.12
C ASP A 160 -14.72 3.78 -19.16
N HIS A 161 -15.91 3.61 -19.73
CA HIS A 161 -16.20 2.56 -20.70
C HIS A 161 -15.38 2.67 -22.01
N THR A 162 -14.77 3.81 -22.28
CA THR A 162 -13.99 4.08 -23.50
C THR A 162 -12.49 4.00 -23.26
N HIS A 163 -12.05 4.06 -22.01
CA HIS A 163 -10.63 4.02 -21.62
C HIS A 163 -10.27 2.72 -20.91
N THR A 164 -9.12 2.17 -21.25
CA THR A 164 -8.57 1.02 -20.55
C THR A 164 -8.17 1.41 -19.13
N PHE A 165 -8.22 0.43 -18.21
CA PHE A 165 -7.76 0.66 -16.84
C PHE A 165 -6.30 1.17 -16.83
N PRO A 166 -6.00 2.29 -16.15
CA PRO A 166 -4.66 2.85 -16.16
C PRO A 166 -3.63 1.94 -15.50
N SER A 167 -2.42 1.94 -16.04
CA SER A 167 -1.30 1.21 -15.46
C SER A 167 -0.79 1.90 -14.21
N LEU A 168 -1.35 1.55 -13.06
CA LEU A 168 -0.93 2.10 -11.77
C LEU A 168 0.40 1.51 -11.33
N LEU A 169 1.34 2.36 -10.92
CA LEU A 169 2.65 1.95 -10.42
C LEU A 169 2.54 1.36 -9.02
N ALA A 170 3.24 0.27 -8.78
CA ALA A 170 3.34 -0.32 -7.45
C ALA A 170 4.12 0.57 -6.48
N LYS A 171 3.78 0.47 -5.19
CA LYS A 171 4.46 1.16 -4.08
C LYS A 171 4.38 2.69 -4.11
N THR A 172 3.50 3.26 -4.94
CA THR A 172 3.17 4.69 -4.94
C THR A 172 1.86 4.93 -4.21
N LEU A 173 1.70 6.13 -3.64
CA LEU A 173 0.42 6.60 -3.13
C LEU A 173 -0.46 7.04 -4.31
N ILE A 174 -1.73 6.67 -4.29
CA ILE A 174 -2.67 6.89 -5.37
C ILE A 174 -3.99 7.39 -4.79
N PHE A 175 -4.49 8.52 -5.28
CA PHE A 175 -5.85 8.93 -5.02
C PHE A 175 -6.78 8.29 -6.05
N GLY A 176 -7.76 7.52 -5.58
CA GLY A 176 -8.96 7.19 -6.33
C GLY A 176 -9.99 8.29 -6.13
N VAL A 177 -10.46 8.90 -7.20
CA VAL A 177 -11.35 10.06 -7.16
C VAL A 177 -12.62 9.76 -7.95
N VAL A 178 -13.76 9.89 -7.29
CA VAL A 178 -15.07 9.80 -7.93
C VAL A 178 -15.58 11.22 -8.17
N THR A 179 -15.92 11.52 -9.42
CA THR A 179 -16.43 12.83 -9.83
C THR A 179 -17.80 12.73 -10.46
N VAL A 180 -18.57 13.81 -10.34
CA VAL A 180 -19.88 13.99 -10.98
C VAL A 180 -19.92 15.29 -11.78
N GLY A 181 -20.60 15.29 -12.92
CA GLY A 181 -20.75 16.48 -13.75
C GLY A 181 -21.57 17.57 -13.05
N LEU A 182 -21.15 18.84 -13.17
CA LEU A 182 -21.87 19.99 -12.59
C LEU A 182 -23.29 20.17 -13.18
N SER A 183 -23.49 19.76 -14.43
CA SER A 183 -24.80 19.78 -15.10
C SER A 183 -25.80 18.80 -14.48
N ASP A 184 -25.32 17.80 -13.75
CA ASP A 184 -26.14 16.76 -13.13
C ASP A 184 -26.66 17.13 -11.73
N LYS A 185 -26.39 18.36 -11.25
CA LYS A 185 -26.84 18.82 -9.90
C LYS A 185 -28.35 18.74 -9.69
N LYS A 186 -29.15 18.72 -10.77
CA LYS A 186 -30.64 18.61 -10.71
C LYS A 186 -31.12 17.15 -10.74
N LYS A 187 -30.24 16.18 -11.02
CA LYS A 187 -30.59 14.78 -11.09
C LYS A 187 -30.47 14.13 -9.71
N THR A 188 -31.24 13.09 -9.48
CA THR A 188 -31.07 12.26 -8.28
C THR A 188 -29.71 11.54 -8.28
N ARG A 189 -29.22 11.15 -7.12
CA ARG A 189 -27.90 10.50 -6.98
C ARG A 189 -27.73 9.30 -7.92
N ASN A 190 -28.80 8.55 -8.17
CA ASN A 190 -28.80 7.37 -9.04
C ASN A 190 -28.81 7.68 -10.53
N GLU A 191 -29.07 8.95 -10.93
CA GLU A 191 -29.14 9.41 -12.32
C GLU A 191 -27.88 10.18 -12.74
N LYS A 192 -26.98 10.46 -11.78
CA LYS A 192 -25.72 11.18 -12.07
C LYS A 192 -24.70 10.20 -12.64
N GLU A 193 -24.13 10.57 -13.77
CA GLU A 193 -23.00 9.83 -14.33
C GLU A 193 -21.75 10.07 -13.48
N GLN A 194 -21.32 9.03 -12.76
CA GLN A 194 -20.09 9.03 -11.98
C GLN A 194 -18.92 8.62 -12.88
N LYS A 195 -17.81 9.33 -12.74
CA LYS A 195 -16.54 8.96 -13.38
C LYS A 195 -15.48 8.70 -12.31
N ILE A 196 -14.69 7.67 -12.55
CA ILE A 196 -13.58 7.32 -11.67
C ILE A 196 -12.29 7.78 -12.33
N SER A 197 -11.41 8.36 -11.54
CA SER A 197 -10.06 8.70 -11.99
C SER A 197 -9.05 8.37 -10.92
N PHE A 198 -7.78 8.24 -11.31
CA PHE A 198 -6.66 7.95 -10.44
C PHE A 198 -5.61 9.06 -10.57
N VAL A 199 -5.11 9.53 -9.44
CA VAL A 199 -4.00 10.49 -9.39
C VAL A 199 -2.86 9.84 -8.61
N GLN A 200 -1.79 9.49 -9.31
CA GLN A 200 -0.60 8.94 -8.69
C GLN A 200 0.31 10.06 -8.17
N ILE A 201 0.85 9.88 -6.97
CA ILE A 201 1.86 10.76 -6.41
C ILE A 201 3.23 10.31 -6.92
N PRO A 202 3.95 11.14 -7.69
CA PRO A 202 5.27 10.80 -8.21
C PRO A 202 6.31 10.57 -7.11
N LEU A 203 7.14 9.53 -7.27
CA LEU A 203 8.15 9.14 -6.28
C LEU A 203 9.30 10.14 -6.09
N ASN A 204 9.49 11.03 -7.04
CA ASN A 204 10.53 12.08 -6.99
C ASN A 204 10.08 13.33 -6.22
N LEU A 205 8.82 13.40 -5.78
CA LEU A 205 8.37 14.40 -4.83
C LEU A 205 8.78 14.02 -3.42
N LYS A 206 9.14 15.03 -2.61
CA LYS A 206 9.42 14.81 -1.18
C LYS A 206 8.18 14.29 -0.48
N ARG A 207 8.37 13.31 0.42
CA ARG A 207 7.29 12.70 1.17
C ARG A 207 6.60 13.66 2.13
N PHE A 208 7.35 14.62 2.68
CA PHE A 208 6.88 15.64 3.61
C PHE A 208 7.33 17.01 3.16
N TYR A 209 6.46 18.00 3.35
CA TYR A 209 6.83 19.39 3.43
C TYR A 209 7.22 19.68 4.88
N VAL A 210 8.40 20.27 5.11
CA VAL A 210 8.95 20.45 6.45
C VAL A 210 8.90 21.94 6.80
N ILE A 211 8.36 22.27 7.96
CA ILE A 211 8.30 23.62 8.50
C ILE A 211 9.03 23.62 9.84
N GLU A 212 10.01 24.49 9.98
CA GLU A 212 10.79 24.66 11.20
C GLU A 212 10.20 25.83 12.01
N ARG A 213 9.73 25.56 13.22
CA ARG A 213 9.37 26.56 14.22
C ARG A 213 10.42 26.56 15.33
N GLU A 214 10.43 27.58 16.16
CA GLU A 214 11.45 27.75 17.24
C GLU A 214 11.52 26.53 18.19
N ASP A 215 10.37 25.94 18.51
CA ASP A 215 10.23 24.86 19.50
C ASP A 215 10.02 23.46 18.86
N LYS A 216 9.71 23.38 17.56
CA LYS A 216 9.35 22.11 16.91
C LYS A 216 9.49 22.14 15.40
N VAL A 217 9.59 20.94 14.83
CA VAL A 217 9.58 20.72 13.38
C VAL A 217 8.28 20.03 12.98
N LEU A 218 7.57 20.63 12.02
CA LEU A 218 6.34 20.09 11.46
C LEU A 218 6.63 19.31 10.17
N PHE A 219 6.02 18.15 10.06
CA PHE A 219 6.08 17.31 8.88
C PHE A 219 4.67 17.22 8.29
N VAL A 220 4.41 17.95 7.20
CA VAL A 220 3.13 17.91 6.49
C VAL A 220 3.22 16.86 5.38
N PRO A 221 2.46 15.75 5.47
CA PRO A 221 2.46 14.72 4.44
C PRO A 221 2.01 15.28 3.09
N ILE A 222 2.68 14.86 2.01
CA ILE A 222 2.36 15.34 0.66
C ILE A 222 0.91 15.00 0.25
N GLU A 223 0.38 13.87 0.70
CA GLU A 223 -1.00 13.50 0.44
C GLU A 223 -2.01 14.44 1.10
N GLU A 224 -1.71 15.03 2.23
CA GLU A 224 -2.58 16.04 2.86
C GLU A 224 -2.60 17.32 2.03
N ILE A 225 -1.45 17.75 1.53
CA ILE A 225 -1.34 18.92 0.64
C ILE A 225 -2.12 18.67 -0.65
N ILE A 226 -1.97 17.50 -1.26
CA ILE A 226 -2.67 17.14 -2.50
C ILE A 226 -4.17 17.03 -2.25
N ARG A 227 -4.61 16.38 -1.18
CA ARG A 227 -6.01 16.20 -0.83
C ARG A 227 -6.74 17.54 -0.74
N HIS A 228 -6.12 18.51 -0.07
CA HIS A 228 -6.68 19.85 0.10
C HIS A 228 -6.86 20.60 -1.24
N HIS A 229 -5.94 20.39 -2.15
CA HIS A 229 -5.92 21.07 -3.45
C HIS A 229 -6.46 20.22 -4.60
N LEU A 230 -6.97 19.03 -4.32
CA LEU A 230 -7.33 18.03 -5.33
C LEU A 230 -8.36 18.55 -6.34
N GLN A 231 -9.31 19.40 -5.90
CA GLN A 231 -10.34 20.00 -6.76
C GLN A 231 -9.74 20.85 -7.90
N LEU A 232 -8.53 21.40 -7.73
CA LEU A 232 -7.86 22.19 -8.78
C LEU A 232 -7.46 21.36 -10.01
N LEU A 233 -7.34 20.03 -9.85
CA LEU A 233 -7.07 19.11 -10.96
C LEU A 233 -8.32 18.83 -11.81
N TYR A 234 -9.52 19.18 -11.33
CA TYR A 234 -10.79 18.80 -11.92
C TYR A 234 -11.59 20.04 -12.31
N ARG A 235 -11.77 20.26 -13.62
CA ARG A 235 -12.55 21.37 -14.16
C ARG A 235 -13.96 20.90 -14.51
N ASN A 236 -14.98 21.71 -14.21
CA ASN A 236 -16.37 21.46 -14.55
C ASN A 236 -17.00 20.17 -13.99
N VAL A 237 -16.38 19.59 -12.96
CA VAL A 237 -16.90 18.46 -12.22
C VAL A 237 -16.71 18.70 -10.72
N GLU A 238 -17.52 18.01 -9.93
CA GLU A 238 -17.44 18.02 -8.47
C GLU A 238 -16.87 16.70 -7.99
N ILE A 239 -15.95 16.74 -7.02
CA ILE A 239 -15.44 15.53 -6.38
C ILE A 239 -16.48 15.06 -5.37
N GLU A 240 -17.02 13.86 -5.59
CA GLU A 240 -17.98 13.23 -4.69
C GLU A 240 -17.29 12.48 -3.55
N SER A 241 -16.21 11.79 -3.88
CA SER A 241 -15.41 11.05 -2.86
C SER A 241 -13.97 10.84 -3.31
N THR A 242 -13.10 10.67 -2.32
CA THR A 242 -11.68 10.36 -2.53
C THR A 242 -11.24 9.24 -1.61
N THR A 243 -10.40 8.36 -2.11
CA THR A 243 -9.76 7.29 -1.34
C THR A 243 -8.27 7.31 -1.65
N LEU A 244 -7.44 7.35 -0.62
CA LEU A 244 -6.00 7.18 -0.77
C LEU A 244 -5.68 5.70 -0.60
N PHE A 245 -4.91 5.14 -1.53
CA PHE A 245 -4.50 3.74 -1.46
C PHE A 245 -3.10 3.53 -2.06
N ARG A 246 -2.54 2.38 -1.77
CA ARG A 246 -1.27 1.90 -2.32
C ARG A 246 -1.42 0.45 -2.77
N ILE A 247 -0.77 0.08 -3.86
CA ILE A 247 -0.75 -1.30 -4.36
C ILE A 247 0.66 -1.88 -4.32
N THR A 248 0.73 -3.17 -4.02
CA THR A 248 1.93 -3.99 -4.23
C THR A 248 1.65 -4.99 -5.34
N ARG A 249 2.61 -5.19 -6.24
CA ARG A 249 2.48 -6.12 -7.36
C ARG A 249 3.45 -7.28 -7.22
N ASN A 250 3.07 -8.40 -7.80
CA ASN A 250 3.97 -9.54 -7.98
C ASN A 250 5.21 -9.11 -8.76
N GLY A 251 6.37 -9.31 -8.15
CA GLY A 251 7.68 -9.06 -8.77
C GLY A 251 8.44 -10.35 -9.02
N ASP A 252 7.85 -11.49 -8.65
CA ASP A 252 8.42 -12.81 -8.90
C ASP A 252 8.03 -13.27 -10.30
N PHE A 253 9.02 -13.65 -11.10
CA PHE A 253 8.84 -14.21 -12.44
C PHE A 253 9.84 -15.32 -12.65
N ASP A 254 9.36 -16.45 -13.16
CA ASP A 254 10.22 -17.53 -13.59
C ASP A 254 10.88 -17.15 -14.94
N LEU A 255 12.20 -17.18 -14.97
CA LEU A 255 12.94 -17.26 -16.22
C LEU A 255 12.74 -18.69 -16.72
N VAL A 256 11.82 -18.88 -17.63
CA VAL A 256 11.73 -20.15 -18.38
C VAL A 256 12.89 -20.09 -19.36
N GLU A 257 13.95 -20.82 -19.06
CA GLU A 257 15.01 -21.09 -20.03
C GLU A 257 14.37 -21.93 -21.14
N HIS A 258 14.04 -21.28 -22.25
CA HIS A 258 13.77 -22.00 -23.50
C HIS A 258 15.12 -22.34 -24.08
N GLU A 259 15.50 -23.62 -24.04
CA GLU A 259 16.76 -24.15 -24.59
C GLU A 259 16.92 -23.93 -26.10
N ASP A 260 15.90 -23.45 -26.81
CA ASP A 260 15.85 -23.40 -28.29
C ASP A 260 15.54 -22.02 -28.89
N SER A 261 15.74 -20.89 -28.20
CA SER A 261 15.51 -19.62 -28.87
C SER A 261 16.78 -18.77 -28.96
N ASP A 262 17.18 -18.46 -30.20
CA ASP A 262 18.13 -17.40 -30.59
C ASP A 262 17.65 -15.99 -30.15
N THR A 263 16.70 -15.88 -29.24
CA THR A 263 16.27 -14.62 -28.66
C THR A 263 17.33 -14.11 -27.69
N ASP A 264 17.82 -12.91 -27.97
CA ASP A 264 18.79 -12.23 -27.16
C ASP A 264 18.28 -12.18 -25.69
N PHE A 265 18.98 -12.83 -24.77
CA PHE A 265 18.70 -12.85 -23.34
C PHE A 265 18.39 -11.45 -22.77
N VAL A 266 19.06 -10.41 -23.31
CA VAL A 266 18.84 -9.01 -22.94
C VAL A 266 17.43 -8.54 -23.28
N ASP A 267 16.89 -8.94 -24.45
CA ASP A 267 15.55 -8.55 -24.87
C ASP A 267 14.46 -9.31 -24.09
N GLU A 268 14.72 -10.55 -23.73
CA GLU A 268 13.83 -11.31 -22.83
C GLU A 268 13.79 -10.70 -21.43
N VAL A 269 14.94 -10.33 -20.88
CA VAL A 269 15.02 -9.62 -19.58
C VAL A 269 14.32 -8.27 -19.65
N LYS A 270 14.51 -7.48 -20.73
CA LYS A 270 13.80 -6.20 -20.93
C LYS A 270 12.28 -6.39 -20.98
N LYS A 271 11.81 -7.42 -21.71
CA LYS A 271 10.40 -7.76 -21.80
C LYS A 271 9.84 -8.11 -20.42
N LYS A 272 10.52 -8.97 -19.67
CA LYS A 272 10.11 -9.37 -18.31
C LYS A 272 10.14 -8.21 -17.31
N ILE A 273 11.11 -7.29 -17.41
CA ILE A 273 11.10 -6.05 -16.61
C ILE A 273 9.88 -5.18 -16.93
N LYS A 274 9.47 -5.13 -18.19
CA LYS A 274 8.25 -4.42 -18.61
C LYS A 274 6.99 -5.12 -18.09
N ASP A 275 6.94 -6.44 -18.17
CA ASP A 275 5.83 -7.26 -17.68
C ASP A 275 5.69 -7.18 -16.16
N ARG A 276 6.79 -7.02 -15.41
CA ARG A 276 6.79 -6.78 -13.96
C ARG A 276 5.98 -5.53 -13.55
N ARG A 277 5.95 -4.48 -14.38
CA ARG A 277 5.14 -3.28 -14.12
C ARG A 277 3.65 -3.56 -14.19
N LEU A 278 3.24 -4.62 -14.88
CA LEU A 278 1.86 -5.08 -15.06
C LEU A 278 1.55 -6.34 -14.26
N GLY A 279 2.47 -6.78 -13.40
CA GLY A 279 2.29 -7.93 -12.54
C GLY A 279 0.99 -7.87 -11.72
N ARG A 280 0.43 -9.04 -11.38
CA ARG A 280 -0.78 -9.15 -10.56
C ARG A 280 -0.64 -8.33 -9.28
N VAL A 281 -1.69 -7.63 -8.88
CA VAL A 281 -1.76 -6.97 -7.58
C VAL A 281 -1.86 -8.05 -6.49
N THR A 282 -0.92 -8.03 -5.55
CA THR A 282 -0.83 -8.97 -4.43
C THR A 282 -1.37 -8.38 -3.14
N ARG A 283 -1.34 -7.04 -3.00
CA ARG A 283 -1.82 -6.31 -1.82
C ARG A 283 -2.36 -4.95 -2.21
N VAL A 284 -3.44 -4.55 -1.56
CA VAL A 284 -3.99 -3.19 -1.56
C VAL A 284 -4.02 -2.70 -0.12
N GLU A 285 -3.50 -1.51 0.12
CA GLU A 285 -3.52 -0.81 1.41
C GLU A 285 -4.38 0.44 1.24
N VAL A 286 -5.33 0.66 2.14
CA VAL A 286 -6.28 1.78 2.15
C VAL A 286 -6.18 2.52 3.46
#